data_79e8edf88414af3204cfbd3eb8459250
#
_entry.id   79e8edf88414af3204cfbd3eb8459250
#
_cell.length_a   1.000
_cell.length_b   1.000
_cell.length_c   1.000
_cell.angle_alpha   90.00
_cell.angle_beta   90.00
_cell.angle_gamma   90.00
#
_symmetry.space_group_name_H-M   'P 1'
#
loop_
_entity.id
_entity.type
_entity.pdbx_description
1 polymer ?
#
loop_
_entity_poly.entity_id
_entity_poly.type
_entity_poly.pdbx_seq_one_letter_code
_entity_poly.pdbx_strand_id
1 'polypeptide(L)'
;MRIPLDSPFSPGSDTVPTVWAGRTSQLSDWRDVLRPRRLAGIHERGRTILGEAGSGKSSLVRRIAREASEAGGWATSQLRIPSGADPIKRVASALLELAAAADLPAAREQQIGDLLRRVEAVAASGISLSMRAQEGPEPYTALTDLLIEIGREALRHRDVMVVLHIDEVQNITDERARSQLLIALGDALTHDEIITAPGGARVGRALPIAVYLTGLPEFADMAGAKAGATFARRFKTTTLDAIDDDDLMTALQLFITEGWPVANDAGGVDRVFMEPDAQRAIVDLARGEPFLFQLAGERAWYAGTENLITADQVRTGWKDAALEAETHVQRILDRLPPREHQFIEAMAELAPEERSLTNIAQKLGYAKTTDAGPTAQRLDLSRRIIQRGRPYRFQHRAVEAYLTSNWPR
;
A
#
# COMPACT_ATOMS: atom_id res chain seq x y z
N MET A 1 -34.08 0.83 -8.89
CA MET A 1 -33.42 1.23 -10.15
C MET A 1 -32.00 1.66 -9.82
N ARG A 2 -30.97 1.16 -10.53
CA ARG A 2 -29.58 1.56 -10.29
C ARG A 2 -29.33 2.99 -10.73
N ILE A 3 -28.69 3.79 -9.88
CA ILE A 3 -28.17 5.12 -10.23
C ILE A 3 -26.67 5.19 -9.92
N PRO A 4 -25.90 6.07 -10.56
CA PRO A 4 -24.46 6.20 -10.32
C PRO A 4 -24.08 6.44 -8.85
N LEU A 5 -24.91 7.17 -8.09
CA LEU A 5 -24.68 7.50 -6.69
C LEU A 5 -24.59 6.27 -5.78
N ASP A 6 -25.29 5.20 -6.14
CA ASP A 6 -25.40 3.97 -5.33
C ASP A 6 -24.35 2.92 -5.73
N SER A 7 -23.42 3.25 -6.63
CA SER A 7 -22.38 2.30 -7.04
C SER A 7 -21.50 1.90 -5.86
N PRO A 8 -21.36 0.60 -5.58
CA PRO A 8 -20.45 0.13 -4.54
C PRO A 8 -18.99 0.04 -5.01
N PHE A 9 -18.75 0.32 -6.28
CA PHE A 9 -17.42 0.35 -6.89
C PHE A 9 -16.88 1.77 -6.89
N SER A 10 -15.59 1.91 -6.62
CA SER A 10 -14.94 3.23 -6.47
C SER A 10 -13.49 3.20 -6.99
N PRO A 11 -13.28 3.13 -8.32
CA PRO A 11 -11.96 3.11 -8.91
C PRO A 11 -11.22 4.41 -8.62
N GLY A 12 -9.94 4.33 -8.24
CA GLY A 12 -9.05 5.49 -8.09
C GLY A 12 -9.40 6.49 -6.99
N SER A 13 -10.46 6.25 -6.21
CA SER A 13 -10.98 7.20 -5.21
C SER A 13 -10.14 7.31 -3.94
N ASP A 14 -9.09 6.46 -3.82
CA ASP A 14 -8.24 6.42 -2.62
C ASP A 14 -9.01 6.09 -1.32
N THR A 15 -10.20 5.51 -1.47
CA THR A 15 -11.06 5.06 -0.37
C THR A 15 -10.90 3.56 -0.15
N VAL A 16 -11.52 3.05 0.91
CA VAL A 16 -11.72 1.62 1.09
C VAL A 16 -12.97 1.24 0.29
N PRO A 17 -12.85 0.51 -0.82
CA PRO A 17 -14.01 0.16 -1.63
C PRO A 17 -14.95 -0.75 -0.85
N THR A 18 -16.25 -0.63 -1.11
CA THR A 18 -17.27 -1.46 -0.45
C THR A 18 -17.20 -2.90 -0.96
N VAL A 19 -17.01 -3.08 -2.28
CA VAL A 19 -16.71 -4.39 -2.87
C VAL A 19 -15.23 -4.66 -2.74
N TRP A 20 -14.86 -5.46 -1.73
CA TRP A 20 -13.48 -5.76 -1.39
C TRP A 20 -13.07 -7.14 -1.88
N ALA A 21 -11.93 -7.24 -2.57
CA ALA A 21 -11.39 -8.52 -3.05
C ALA A 21 -10.01 -8.81 -2.45
N GLY A 22 -9.79 -10.03 -2.03
CA GLY A 22 -8.51 -10.58 -1.61
C GLY A 22 -7.83 -9.87 -0.43
N ARG A 23 -6.50 -9.91 -0.44
CA ARG A 23 -5.62 -9.34 0.60
C ARG A 23 -5.79 -9.99 1.98
N THR A 24 -6.33 -11.20 2.02
CA THR A 24 -6.60 -11.93 3.26
C THR A 24 -5.35 -12.13 4.11
N SER A 25 -4.21 -12.47 3.49
CA SER A 25 -2.95 -12.69 4.20
C SER A 25 -2.42 -11.42 4.89
N GLN A 26 -2.58 -10.25 4.26
CA GLN A 26 -2.15 -8.97 4.85
C GLN A 26 -3.09 -8.53 5.99
N LEU A 27 -4.39 -8.77 5.83
CA LEU A 27 -5.37 -8.51 6.90
C LEU A 27 -5.19 -9.47 8.07
N SER A 28 -4.90 -10.76 7.83
CA SER A 28 -4.56 -11.72 8.89
C SER A 28 -3.25 -11.36 9.59
N ASP A 29 -2.21 -10.89 8.86
CA ASP A 29 -0.97 -10.42 9.49
C ASP A 29 -1.25 -9.27 10.49
N TRP A 30 -2.19 -8.37 10.16
CA TRP A 30 -2.64 -7.32 11.09
C TRP A 30 -3.42 -7.90 12.29
N ARG A 31 -4.47 -8.68 12.03
CA ARG A 31 -5.44 -9.13 13.03
C ARG A 31 -4.87 -10.17 13.98
N ASP A 32 -4.06 -11.10 13.43
CA ASP A 32 -3.65 -12.31 14.13
C ASP A 32 -2.19 -12.24 14.62
N VAL A 33 -1.37 -11.33 14.05
CA VAL A 33 0.06 -11.23 14.39
C VAL A 33 0.42 -9.86 14.93
N LEU A 34 0.37 -8.81 14.10
CA LEU A 34 0.94 -7.51 14.48
C LEU A 34 0.20 -6.87 15.66
N ARG A 35 -1.13 -6.73 15.55
CA ARG A 35 -1.95 -6.11 16.59
C ARG A 35 -1.89 -6.86 17.93
N PRO A 36 -2.17 -8.18 18.01
CA PRO A 36 -2.18 -8.88 19.29
C PRO A 36 -0.81 -8.93 19.95
N ARG A 37 0.27 -9.11 19.17
CA ARG A 37 1.63 -9.14 19.74
C ARG A 37 2.03 -7.77 20.30
N ARG A 38 1.76 -6.68 19.60
CA ARG A 38 2.04 -5.32 20.09
C ARG A 38 1.24 -4.98 21.35
N LEU A 39 -0.03 -5.33 21.40
CA LEU A 39 -0.86 -5.14 22.59
C LEU A 39 -0.38 -5.98 23.78
N ALA A 40 0.16 -7.17 23.52
CA ALA A 40 0.82 -7.99 24.53
C ALA A 40 2.19 -7.43 25.00
N GLY A 41 2.70 -6.35 24.37
CA GLY A 41 4.02 -5.78 24.66
C GLY A 41 5.17 -6.55 24.04
N ILE A 42 4.92 -7.32 22.97
CA ILE A 42 5.92 -8.10 22.24
C ILE A 42 6.35 -7.29 21.00
N HIS A 43 7.67 -7.21 20.78
CA HIS A 43 8.21 -6.53 19.61
C HIS A 43 7.75 -7.16 18.29
N GLU A 44 7.31 -6.31 17.39
CA GLU A 44 7.04 -6.65 15.99
C GLU A 44 7.65 -5.61 15.07
N ARG A 45 8.05 -6.04 13.88
CA ARG A 45 8.57 -5.14 12.83
C ARG A 45 7.44 -4.28 12.25
N GLY A 46 7.77 -3.06 11.81
CA GLY A 46 6.90 -2.30 10.91
C GLY A 46 6.60 -3.07 9.63
N ARG A 47 5.70 -2.57 8.83
CA ARG A 47 5.32 -3.16 7.53
C ARG A 47 5.62 -2.20 6.39
N THR A 48 6.30 -2.69 5.37
CA THR A 48 6.45 -1.99 4.09
C THR A 48 5.67 -2.75 3.04
N ILE A 49 4.67 -2.10 2.44
CA ILE A 49 3.79 -2.68 1.43
C ILE A 49 4.08 -1.99 0.11
N LEU A 50 4.67 -2.73 -0.81
CA LEU A 50 5.05 -2.26 -2.14
C LEU A 50 4.12 -2.85 -3.21
N GLY A 51 4.08 -2.19 -4.35
CA GLY A 51 3.33 -2.66 -5.52
C GLY A 51 3.14 -1.54 -6.52
N GLU A 52 2.72 -1.87 -7.71
CA GLU A 52 2.45 -0.91 -8.77
C GLU A 52 1.28 0.02 -8.41
N ALA A 53 1.13 1.14 -9.11
CA ALA A 53 -0.02 2.01 -8.95
C ALA A 53 -1.31 1.21 -9.21
N GLY A 54 -2.37 1.45 -8.44
CA GLY A 54 -3.63 0.70 -8.58
C GLY A 54 -3.66 -0.66 -7.90
N SER A 55 -2.54 -1.17 -7.35
CA SER A 55 -2.50 -2.48 -6.66
C SER A 55 -3.24 -2.52 -5.30
N GLY A 56 -3.82 -1.40 -4.85
CA GLY A 56 -4.63 -1.33 -3.64
C GLY A 56 -3.85 -1.17 -2.33
N LYS A 57 -2.57 -0.76 -2.36
CA LYS A 57 -1.74 -0.54 -1.16
C LYS A 57 -2.38 0.39 -0.14
N SER A 58 -2.73 1.58 -0.58
CA SER A 58 -3.27 2.64 0.28
C SER A 58 -4.65 2.25 0.83
N SER A 59 -5.51 1.63 0.00
CA SER A 59 -6.82 1.11 0.44
C SER A 59 -6.67 0.01 1.48
N LEU A 60 -5.67 -0.87 1.36
CA LEU A 60 -5.37 -1.92 2.33
C LEU A 60 -5.01 -1.32 3.70
N VAL A 61 -4.07 -0.37 3.73
CA VAL A 61 -3.64 0.23 5.00
C VAL A 61 -4.73 1.11 5.59
N ARG A 62 -5.54 1.79 4.77
CA ARG A 62 -6.74 2.50 5.25
C ARG A 62 -7.76 1.57 5.89
N ARG A 63 -7.97 0.38 5.33
CA ARG A 63 -8.83 -0.63 5.94
C ARG A 63 -8.29 -1.07 7.31
N ILE A 64 -6.98 -1.32 7.40
CA ILE A 64 -6.32 -1.64 8.67
C ILE A 64 -6.48 -0.50 9.68
N ALA A 65 -6.26 0.74 9.26
CA ALA A 65 -6.43 1.93 10.11
C ALA A 65 -7.88 2.09 10.60
N ARG A 66 -8.87 1.83 9.73
CA ARG A 66 -10.28 1.81 10.10
C ARG A 66 -10.56 0.73 11.15
N GLU A 67 -10.12 -0.51 10.94
CA GLU A 67 -10.28 -1.60 11.90
C GLU A 67 -9.61 -1.27 13.26
N ALA A 68 -8.46 -0.61 13.23
CA ALA A 68 -7.81 -0.13 14.45
C ALA A 68 -8.66 0.91 15.18
N SER A 69 -9.21 1.90 14.46
CA SER A 69 -10.05 2.95 15.04
C SER A 69 -11.37 2.42 15.56
N GLU A 70 -12.03 1.50 14.85
CA GLU A 70 -13.25 0.82 15.30
C GLU A 70 -13.03 0.01 16.58
N ALA A 71 -11.80 -0.48 16.78
CA ALA A 71 -11.38 -1.14 18.02
C ALA A 71 -10.87 -0.19 19.11
N GLY A 72 -11.10 1.13 18.98
CA GLY A 72 -10.67 2.15 19.93
C GLY A 72 -9.21 2.60 19.81
N GLY A 73 -8.50 2.17 18.78
CA GLY A 73 -7.13 2.60 18.50
C GLY A 73 -7.04 3.98 17.85
N TRP A 74 -5.84 4.51 17.78
CA TRP A 74 -5.53 5.81 17.18
C TRP A 74 -4.83 5.60 15.84
N ALA A 75 -5.36 6.19 14.78
CA ALA A 75 -4.77 6.08 13.45
C ALA A 75 -4.52 7.47 12.85
N THR A 76 -3.33 7.68 12.29
CA THR A 76 -3.11 8.89 11.48
C THR A 76 -3.94 8.83 10.19
N SER A 77 -4.31 9.99 9.68
CA SER A 77 -4.68 10.08 8.27
C SER A 77 -3.53 9.55 7.40
N GLN A 78 -3.86 9.08 6.18
CA GLN A 78 -2.84 8.69 5.21
C GLN A 78 -1.88 9.85 4.94
N LEU A 79 -0.62 9.66 5.29
CA LEU A 79 0.40 10.69 5.18
C LEU A 79 1.17 10.51 3.87
N ARG A 80 0.80 11.25 2.83
CA ARG A 80 1.57 11.30 1.59
C ARG A 80 2.79 12.20 1.74
N ILE A 81 3.93 11.73 1.26
CA ILE A 81 5.16 12.52 1.21
C ILE A 81 5.31 13.10 -0.21
N PRO A 82 5.09 14.41 -0.42
CA PRO A 82 5.39 15.04 -1.70
C PRO A 82 6.88 15.02 -1.99
N SER A 83 7.25 14.98 -3.27
CA SER A 83 8.65 15.11 -3.66
C SER A 83 9.26 16.43 -3.16
N GLY A 84 10.43 16.35 -2.53
CA GLY A 84 11.13 17.51 -1.96
C GLY A 84 10.62 18.00 -0.60
N ALA A 85 9.55 17.40 -0.05
CA ALA A 85 9.11 17.72 1.30
C ALA A 85 10.01 17.05 2.36
N ASP A 86 10.17 17.71 3.50
CA ASP A 86 10.85 17.13 4.67
C ASP A 86 9.95 16.04 5.28
N PRO A 87 10.35 14.75 5.23
CA PRO A 87 9.51 13.66 5.70
C PRO A 87 9.39 13.64 7.24
N ILE A 88 10.42 14.07 7.96
CA ILE A 88 10.42 14.09 9.43
C ILE A 88 9.41 15.11 9.92
N LYS A 89 9.42 16.32 9.34
CA LYS A 89 8.46 17.37 9.67
C LYS A 89 7.02 16.94 9.36
N ARG A 90 6.80 16.31 8.20
CA ARG A 90 5.46 15.81 7.81
C ARG A 90 4.93 14.76 8.78
N VAL A 91 5.77 13.81 9.17
CA VAL A 91 5.38 12.76 10.14
C VAL A 91 5.12 13.36 11.52
N ALA A 92 5.99 14.26 11.99
CA ALA A 92 5.80 14.94 13.29
C ALA A 92 4.48 15.72 13.33
N SER A 93 4.12 16.47 12.28
CA SER A 93 2.85 17.19 12.18
C SER A 93 1.64 16.26 12.26
N ALA A 94 1.67 15.12 11.53
CA ALA A 94 0.58 14.15 11.57
C ALA A 94 0.42 13.47 12.95
N LEU A 95 1.52 13.26 13.66
CA LEU A 95 1.49 12.71 15.01
C LEU A 95 0.90 13.70 16.03
N LEU A 96 1.09 14.99 15.81
CA LEU A 96 0.43 16.02 16.65
C LEU A 96 -1.06 16.10 16.41
N GLU A 97 -1.47 16.07 15.14
CA GLU A 97 -2.89 16.01 14.80
C GLU A 97 -3.54 14.79 15.46
N LEU A 98 -2.83 13.65 15.44
CA LEU A 98 -3.26 12.43 16.11
C LEU A 98 -3.38 12.63 17.64
N ALA A 99 -2.38 13.24 18.27
CA ALA A 99 -2.37 13.49 19.70
C ALA A 99 -3.52 14.42 20.14
N ALA A 100 -3.79 15.48 19.35
CA ALA A 100 -4.91 16.37 19.57
C ALA A 100 -6.27 15.66 19.41
N ALA A 101 -6.40 14.80 18.39
CA ALA A 101 -7.62 14.02 18.16
C ALA A 101 -7.86 12.92 19.22
N ALA A 102 -6.81 12.44 19.87
CA ALA A 102 -6.88 11.45 20.94
C ALA A 102 -7.23 12.06 22.32
N ASP A 103 -7.47 13.38 22.39
CA ASP A 103 -7.83 14.13 23.61
C ASP A 103 -6.85 13.86 24.78
N LEU A 104 -5.55 13.94 24.47
CA LEU A 104 -4.51 13.69 25.46
C LEU A 104 -4.51 14.74 26.58
N PRO A 105 -4.09 14.40 27.82
CA PRO A 105 -3.99 15.37 28.89
C PRO A 105 -3.15 16.60 28.52
N ALA A 106 -3.57 17.81 28.92
CA ALA A 106 -2.93 19.08 28.54
C ALA A 106 -1.41 19.12 28.81
N ALA A 107 -0.94 18.47 29.89
CA ALA A 107 0.49 18.34 30.16
C ALA A 107 1.24 17.53 29.08
N ARG A 108 0.57 16.55 28.45
CA ARG A 108 1.11 15.76 27.32
C ARG A 108 1.09 16.54 26.02
N GLU A 109 0.00 17.27 25.75
CA GLU A 109 -0.06 18.17 24.60
C GLU A 109 1.08 19.19 24.61
N GLN A 110 1.38 19.77 25.78
CA GLN A 110 2.48 20.70 25.92
C GLN A 110 3.84 20.04 25.67
N GLN A 111 4.08 18.85 26.22
CA GLN A 111 5.32 18.08 26.01
C GLN A 111 5.49 17.69 24.53
N ILE A 112 4.43 17.22 23.88
CA ILE A 112 4.38 16.89 22.48
C ILE A 112 4.61 18.14 21.61
N GLY A 113 3.98 19.27 21.96
CA GLY A 113 4.19 20.56 21.31
C GLY A 113 5.63 21.08 21.43
N ASP A 114 6.30 20.85 22.56
CA ASP A 114 7.71 21.20 22.75
C ASP A 114 8.64 20.34 21.87
N LEU A 115 8.36 19.05 21.76
CA LEU A 115 9.08 18.14 20.86
C LEU A 115 8.91 18.54 19.39
N LEU A 116 7.70 18.93 18.99
CA LEU A 116 7.46 19.44 17.63
C LEU A 116 8.24 20.71 17.35
N ARG A 117 8.19 21.70 18.25
CA ARG A 117 8.93 22.94 18.07
C ARG A 117 10.43 22.66 17.85
N ARG A 118 11.00 21.63 18.47
CA ARG A 118 12.36 21.18 18.22
C ARG A 118 12.52 20.61 16.81
N VAL A 119 11.61 19.78 16.33
CA VAL A 119 11.62 19.28 14.95
C VAL A 119 11.53 20.42 13.94
N GLU A 120 10.63 21.38 14.18
CA GLU A 120 10.43 22.55 13.30
C GLU A 120 11.61 23.52 13.31
N ALA A 121 12.20 23.80 14.45
CA ALA A 121 13.34 24.72 14.58
C ALA A 121 14.57 24.22 13.83
N VAL A 122 14.80 22.92 13.77
CA VAL A 122 15.91 22.32 13.01
C VAL A 122 15.58 22.28 11.52
N ALA A 123 14.34 22.02 11.13
CA ALA A 123 13.91 22.04 9.73
C ALA A 123 13.89 23.45 9.11
N ALA A 124 13.59 24.49 9.91
CA ALA A 124 13.61 25.90 9.47
C ALA A 124 15.01 26.47 9.27
N SER A 125 16.01 25.87 9.88
CA SER A 125 17.40 26.30 9.76
C SER A 125 18.05 25.90 8.45
N GLY A 126 17.40 25.83 7.32
CA GLY A 126 17.86 25.51 5.96
C GLY A 126 19.29 25.95 5.55
N ILE A 127 20.14 26.07 6.54
CA ILE A 127 21.57 26.43 6.42
C ILE A 127 22.35 25.12 6.33
N SER A 128 23.00 24.98 5.17
CA SER A 128 24.10 24.04 4.98
C SER A 128 24.96 23.93 6.24
N LEU A 129 25.10 22.70 6.72
CA LEU A 129 25.95 22.34 7.86
C LEU A 129 27.42 22.71 7.60
N SER A 130 27.75 23.97 7.81
CA SER A 130 29.09 24.38 8.12
C SER A 130 29.03 25.35 9.31
N MET A 131 29.52 24.85 10.45
CA MET A 131 29.87 25.56 11.66
C MET A 131 28.72 26.03 12.58
N ARG A 132 28.42 25.21 13.51
CA ARG A 132 28.35 25.29 14.99
C ARG A 132 27.41 24.20 15.48
N ALA A 133 27.96 23.29 16.29
CA ALA A 133 27.16 22.36 17.08
C ALA A 133 26.15 23.18 17.90
N GLN A 134 24.90 23.26 17.45
CA GLN A 134 23.80 23.67 18.31
C GLN A 134 23.51 22.49 19.23
N GLU A 135 23.62 22.72 20.52
CA GLU A 135 23.27 21.79 21.57
C GLU A 135 21.77 21.48 21.49
N GLY A 136 21.43 20.32 20.89
CA GLY A 136 20.07 19.82 20.80
C GLY A 136 20.05 18.46 20.10
N PRO A 137 19.06 17.59 20.40
CA PRO A 137 18.96 16.30 19.72
C PRO A 137 18.73 16.52 18.21
N GLU A 138 19.31 15.62 17.40
CA GLU A 138 19.06 15.56 15.95
C GLU A 138 17.55 15.45 15.66
N PRO A 139 17.02 15.99 14.54
CA PRO A 139 15.57 16.01 14.25
C PRO A 139 14.91 14.63 14.32
N TYR A 140 15.61 13.59 13.86
CA TYR A 140 15.10 12.24 13.90
C TYR A 140 14.99 11.68 15.33
N THR A 141 15.86 12.12 16.25
CA THR A 141 15.75 11.78 17.68
C THR A 141 14.50 12.40 18.30
N ALA A 142 14.21 13.67 17.99
CA ALA A 142 13.00 14.32 18.46
C ALA A 142 11.72 13.64 17.92
N LEU A 143 11.74 13.15 16.68
CA LEU A 143 10.65 12.34 16.11
C LEU A 143 10.51 10.99 16.82
N THR A 144 11.63 10.34 17.16
CA THR A 144 11.62 9.11 17.95
C THR A 144 10.98 9.34 19.31
N ASP A 145 11.39 10.39 20.03
CA ASP A 145 10.84 10.75 21.35
C ASP A 145 9.34 11.05 21.27
N LEU A 146 8.88 11.75 20.23
CA LEU A 146 7.47 12.01 19.99
C LEU A 146 6.66 10.72 19.82
N LEU A 147 7.16 9.78 19.01
CA LEU A 147 6.52 8.46 18.83
C LEU A 147 6.48 7.67 20.14
N ILE A 148 7.57 7.71 20.92
CA ILE A 148 7.64 7.03 22.20
C ILE A 148 6.61 7.62 23.16
N GLU A 149 6.45 8.94 23.25
CA GLU A 149 5.49 9.57 24.14
C GLU A 149 4.03 9.22 23.76
N ILE A 150 3.70 9.24 22.47
CA ILE A 150 2.38 8.79 21.99
C ILE A 150 2.15 7.31 22.31
N GLY A 151 3.17 6.47 22.10
CA GLY A 151 3.09 5.04 22.42
C GLY A 151 2.96 4.76 23.91
N ARG A 152 3.63 5.54 24.77
CA ARG A 152 3.47 5.48 26.24
C ARG A 152 2.06 5.83 26.67
N GLU A 153 1.48 6.85 26.05
CA GLU A 153 0.10 7.21 26.35
C GLU A 153 -0.87 6.10 25.89
N ALA A 154 -0.70 5.59 24.70
CA ALA A 154 -1.50 4.45 24.22
C ALA A 154 -1.37 3.21 25.14
N LEU A 155 -0.18 2.96 25.71
CA LEU A 155 0.05 1.84 26.62
C LEU A 155 -0.77 1.95 27.93
N ARG A 156 -1.21 3.15 28.32
CA ARG A 156 -2.06 3.37 29.49
C ARG A 156 -3.52 3.01 29.27
N HIS A 157 -3.92 2.95 28.01
CA HIS A 157 -5.26 2.58 27.58
C HIS A 157 -5.30 1.12 27.17
N ARG A 158 -6.30 0.41 27.64
CA ARG A 158 -6.46 -1.01 27.26
C ARG A 158 -6.84 -1.10 25.79
N ASP A 159 -6.14 -1.99 25.06
CA ASP A 159 -6.42 -2.36 23.68
C ASP A 159 -6.21 -1.24 22.63
N VAL A 160 -5.62 -0.09 23.00
CA VAL A 160 -5.32 1.00 22.08
C VAL A 160 -4.05 0.71 21.30
N MET A 161 -4.18 0.66 19.97
CA MET A 161 -3.06 0.62 19.02
C MET A 161 -2.90 1.98 18.35
N VAL A 162 -1.66 2.44 18.21
CA VAL A 162 -1.31 3.57 17.35
C VAL A 162 -0.95 3.05 15.96
N VAL A 163 -1.64 3.50 14.92
CA VAL A 163 -1.34 3.14 13.53
C VAL A 163 -0.86 4.38 12.77
N LEU A 164 0.38 4.34 12.31
CA LEU A 164 0.99 5.36 11.46
C LEU A 164 1.09 4.85 10.03
N HIS A 165 0.46 5.56 9.07
CA HIS A 165 0.52 5.24 7.66
C HIS A 165 1.24 6.32 6.86
N ILE A 166 2.43 6.00 6.36
CA ILE A 166 3.24 6.87 5.48
C ILE A 166 3.18 6.31 4.06
N ASP A 167 2.63 7.10 3.15
CA ASP A 167 2.42 6.71 1.75
C ASP A 167 3.39 7.44 0.80
N GLU A 168 3.59 6.85 -0.38
CA GLU A 168 4.48 7.36 -1.43
C GLU A 168 5.93 7.51 -0.95
N VAL A 169 6.43 6.55 -0.16
CA VAL A 169 7.77 6.62 0.45
C VAL A 169 8.91 6.70 -0.57
N GLN A 170 8.69 6.27 -1.83
CA GLN A 170 9.67 6.44 -2.92
C GLN A 170 9.90 7.91 -3.28
N ASN A 171 9.01 8.84 -2.92
CA ASN A 171 9.18 10.26 -3.14
C ASN A 171 10.25 10.89 -2.22
N ILE A 172 10.67 10.16 -1.18
CA ILE A 172 11.80 10.57 -0.32
C ILE A 172 13.11 10.24 -1.06
N THR A 173 13.47 11.10 -2.01
CA THR A 173 14.65 10.91 -2.86
C THR A 173 15.96 11.20 -2.14
N ASP A 174 15.96 12.11 -1.17
CA ASP A 174 17.12 12.38 -0.32
C ASP A 174 17.46 11.18 0.58
N GLU A 175 18.64 10.60 0.39
CA GLU A 175 19.07 9.39 1.08
C GLU A 175 19.22 9.61 2.60
N ARG A 176 19.71 10.80 2.98
CA ARG A 176 19.91 11.16 4.40
C ARG A 176 18.55 11.30 5.11
N ALA A 177 17.62 12.04 4.52
CA ALA A 177 16.29 12.24 5.09
C ALA A 177 15.53 10.91 5.18
N ARG A 178 15.64 10.06 4.16
CA ARG A 178 15.06 8.70 4.16
C ARG A 178 15.67 7.83 5.27
N SER A 179 16.99 7.83 5.39
CA SER A 179 17.70 7.09 6.43
C SER A 179 17.29 7.55 7.83
N GLN A 180 17.28 8.86 8.07
CA GLN A 180 16.89 9.45 9.36
C GLN A 180 15.44 9.09 9.74
N LEU A 181 14.51 9.16 8.79
CA LEU A 181 13.11 8.75 9.02
C LEU A 181 13.03 7.27 9.41
N LEU A 182 13.66 6.38 8.65
CA LEU A 182 13.64 4.95 8.92
C LEU A 182 14.30 4.58 10.25
N ILE A 183 15.35 5.31 10.65
CA ILE A 183 15.99 5.18 11.97
C ILE A 183 14.99 5.58 13.05
N ALA A 184 14.39 6.76 12.96
CA ALA A 184 13.45 7.26 13.97
C ALA A 184 12.26 6.29 14.18
N LEU A 185 11.65 5.86 13.08
CA LEU A 185 10.54 4.90 13.13
C LEU A 185 11.00 3.55 13.71
N GLY A 186 12.16 3.07 13.29
CA GLY A 186 12.72 1.81 13.74
C GLY A 186 13.10 1.82 15.22
N ASP A 187 13.66 2.93 15.72
CA ASP A 187 14.04 3.08 17.14
C ASP A 187 12.79 3.11 18.03
N ALA A 188 11.73 3.82 17.62
CA ALA A 188 10.45 3.79 18.31
C ALA A 188 9.83 2.37 18.34
N LEU A 189 9.92 1.62 17.23
CA LEU A 189 9.41 0.25 17.16
C LEU A 189 10.17 -0.74 18.03
N THR A 190 11.44 -0.46 18.35
CA THR A 190 12.30 -1.33 19.17
C THR A 190 12.48 -0.80 20.60
N HIS A 191 11.81 0.30 20.96
CA HIS A 191 11.84 0.85 22.31
C HIS A 191 11.21 -0.11 23.32
N ASP A 192 11.90 -0.33 24.44
CA ASP A 192 11.40 -1.06 25.59
C ASP A 192 10.94 -0.07 26.69
N GLU A 193 9.64 0.01 26.89
CA GLU A 193 9.10 0.73 28.02
C GLU A 193 9.15 -0.12 29.28
N ILE A 194 9.83 0.36 30.30
CA ILE A 194 9.99 -0.38 31.55
C ILE A 194 8.78 -0.15 32.46
N ILE A 195 7.98 -1.18 32.62
CA ILE A 195 6.83 -1.18 33.53
C ILE A 195 7.10 -2.05 34.78
N THR A 196 6.44 -1.69 35.89
CA THR A 196 6.44 -2.55 37.09
C THR A 196 5.25 -3.48 37.03
N ALA A 197 5.53 -4.79 36.92
CA ALA A 197 4.50 -5.83 36.91
C ALA A 197 3.87 -6.01 38.31
N PRO A 198 2.65 -6.57 38.41
CA PRO A 198 2.11 -7.03 39.68
C PRO A 198 3.10 -8.00 40.35
N GLY A 199 3.59 -7.65 41.52
CA GLY A 199 4.67 -8.39 42.20
C GLY A 199 6.03 -7.68 42.20
N GLY A 200 6.14 -6.44 41.65
CA GLY A 200 7.30 -5.56 41.76
C GLY A 200 8.42 -5.80 40.75
N ALA A 201 8.32 -6.80 39.87
CA ALA A 201 9.30 -7.06 38.84
C ALA A 201 9.25 -5.97 37.75
N ARG A 202 10.44 -5.50 37.32
CA ARG A 202 10.55 -4.56 36.16
C ARG A 202 10.61 -5.38 34.86
N VAL A 203 9.69 -5.10 33.97
CA VAL A 203 9.56 -5.81 32.68
C VAL A 203 9.56 -4.80 31.54
N GLY A 204 10.36 -5.06 30.51
CA GLY A 204 10.32 -4.31 29.25
C GLY A 204 9.09 -4.69 28.43
N ARG A 205 8.39 -3.71 27.90
CA ARG A 205 7.26 -3.89 26.98
C ARG A 205 7.44 -3.06 25.73
N ALA A 206 7.21 -3.65 24.58
CA ALA A 206 7.11 -2.92 23.35
C ALA A 206 5.90 -1.97 23.37
N LEU A 207 6.06 -0.79 22.78
CA LEU A 207 4.94 0.16 22.64
C LEU A 207 3.90 -0.35 21.64
N PRO A 208 2.60 -0.08 21.84
CA PRO A 208 1.52 -0.51 20.96
C PRO A 208 1.45 0.36 19.69
N ILE A 209 2.55 0.39 18.92
CA ILE A 209 2.70 1.19 17.69
C ILE A 209 2.85 0.25 16.50
N ALA A 210 2.08 0.49 15.45
CA ALA A 210 2.22 -0.11 14.15
C ALA A 210 2.57 0.95 13.11
N VAL A 211 3.64 0.73 12.33
CA VAL A 211 4.06 1.61 11.24
C VAL A 211 3.89 0.88 9.92
N TYR A 212 3.14 1.49 9.02
CA TYR A 212 2.95 1.06 7.65
C TYR A 212 3.57 2.06 6.68
N LEU A 213 4.49 1.59 5.87
CA LEU A 213 5.07 2.32 4.75
C LEU A 213 4.47 1.76 3.46
N THR A 214 3.95 2.62 2.60
CA THR A 214 3.44 2.19 1.29
C THR A 214 4.17 2.94 0.18
N GLY A 215 4.45 2.25 -0.92
CA GLY A 215 5.17 2.84 -2.03
C GLY A 215 5.30 1.94 -3.25
N LEU A 216 5.99 2.45 -4.25
CA LEU A 216 6.30 1.72 -5.47
C LEU A 216 7.42 0.69 -5.24
N PRO A 217 7.55 -0.34 -6.09
CA PRO A 217 8.51 -1.43 -5.91
C PRO A 217 9.97 -0.97 -5.81
N GLU A 218 10.35 0.10 -6.48
CA GLU A 218 11.71 0.66 -6.45
C GLU A 218 12.17 1.13 -5.08
N PHE A 219 11.26 1.37 -4.15
CA PHE A 219 11.61 1.75 -2.78
C PHE A 219 12.46 0.66 -2.07
N ALA A 220 12.26 -0.61 -2.41
CA ALA A 220 13.07 -1.70 -1.86
C ALA A 220 14.56 -1.52 -2.21
N ASP A 221 14.86 -1.12 -3.44
CA ASP A 221 16.23 -0.85 -3.90
C ASP A 221 16.79 0.42 -3.24
N MET A 222 15.96 1.45 -3.09
CA MET A 222 16.34 2.72 -2.43
C MET A 222 16.64 2.53 -0.94
N ALA A 223 15.91 1.67 -0.26
CA ALA A 223 16.02 1.47 1.19
C ALA A 223 17.10 0.46 1.60
N GLY A 224 17.47 -0.47 0.73
CA GLY A 224 18.25 -1.64 1.11
C GLY A 224 19.61 -1.85 0.47
N ALA A 225 19.87 -1.31 -0.72
CA ALA A 225 20.91 -1.87 -1.57
C ALA A 225 22.33 -1.30 -1.35
N LYS A 226 22.50 -0.06 -0.91
CA LYS A 226 23.82 0.59 -0.91
C LYS A 226 24.40 0.91 0.46
N ALA A 227 23.62 0.96 1.52
CA ALA A 227 24.04 1.54 2.80
C ALA A 227 24.19 0.55 3.96
N GLY A 228 24.14 -0.76 3.73
CA GLY A 228 24.20 -1.73 4.86
C GLY A 228 23.10 -1.48 5.90
N ALA A 229 21.95 -1.02 5.44
CA ALA A 229 20.91 -0.42 6.25
C ALA A 229 20.25 -1.44 7.17
N THR A 230 20.83 -1.64 8.34
CA THR A 230 20.31 -2.47 9.43
C THR A 230 18.88 -2.06 9.83
N PHE A 231 18.52 -0.81 9.67
CA PHE A 231 17.19 -0.28 9.97
C PHE A 231 16.10 -0.76 8.99
N ALA A 232 16.44 -1.05 7.73
CA ALA A 232 15.48 -1.65 6.80
C ALA A 232 14.99 -3.03 7.28
N ARG A 233 15.79 -3.75 8.07
CA ARG A 233 15.38 -5.03 8.69
C ARG A 233 14.32 -4.86 9.78
N ARG A 234 14.11 -3.64 10.28
CA ARG A 234 13.02 -3.33 11.24
C ARG A 234 11.66 -3.25 10.58
N PHE A 235 11.61 -3.37 9.25
CA PHE A 235 10.39 -3.45 8.47
C PHE A 235 10.30 -4.77 7.72
N LYS A 236 9.13 -5.41 7.77
CA LYS A 236 8.82 -6.59 6.94
C LYS A 236 8.25 -6.08 5.62
N THR A 237 9.00 -6.26 4.55
CA THR A 237 8.58 -5.85 3.21
C THR A 237 7.74 -6.93 2.56
N THR A 238 6.61 -6.54 1.99
CA THR A 238 5.72 -7.37 1.18
C THR A 238 5.39 -6.60 -0.09
N THR A 239 5.61 -7.22 -1.24
CA THR A 239 5.13 -6.68 -2.53
C THR A 239 3.79 -7.33 -2.83
N LEU A 240 2.78 -6.51 -3.18
CA LEU A 240 1.45 -7.00 -3.53
C LEU A 240 1.46 -7.58 -4.94
N ASP A 241 1.03 -8.81 -5.03
CA ASP A 241 0.79 -9.49 -6.30
C ASP A 241 -0.63 -9.18 -6.83
N ALA A 242 -0.93 -9.57 -8.06
CA ALA A 242 -2.29 -9.59 -8.60
C ALA A 242 -3.22 -10.38 -7.66
N ILE A 243 -4.50 -10.00 -7.62
CA ILE A 243 -5.52 -10.73 -6.87
C ILE A 243 -5.94 -11.94 -7.71
N ASP A 244 -6.08 -13.09 -7.06
CA ASP A 244 -6.53 -14.31 -7.70
C ASP A 244 -8.00 -14.19 -8.17
N ASP A 245 -8.34 -14.87 -9.25
CA ASP A 245 -9.69 -14.83 -9.83
C ASP A 245 -10.75 -15.31 -8.85
N ASP A 246 -10.45 -16.31 -8.03
CA ASP A 246 -11.36 -16.82 -7.00
C ASP A 246 -11.67 -15.77 -5.92
N ASP A 247 -10.68 -14.97 -5.53
CA ASP A 247 -10.88 -13.86 -4.60
C ASP A 247 -11.74 -12.74 -5.22
N LEU A 248 -11.55 -12.44 -6.52
CA LEU A 248 -12.38 -11.48 -7.26
C LEU A 248 -13.81 -11.99 -7.43
N MET A 249 -13.98 -13.27 -7.79
CA MET A 249 -15.29 -13.92 -7.87
C MET A 249 -16.01 -13.90 -6.51
N THR A 250 -15.29 -14.21 -5.43
CA THR A 250 -15.83 -14.18 -4.07
C THR A 250 -16.31 -12.78 -3.68
N ALA A 251 -15.59 -11.72 -4.07
CA ALA A 251 -15.99 -10.34 -3.79
C ALA A 251 -17.31 -9.94 -4.47
N LEU A 252 -17.64 -10.54 -5.60
CA LEU A 252 -18.89 -10.32 -6.32
C LEU A 252 -20.02 -11.30 -5.94
N GLN A 253 -19.74 -12.27 -5.06
CA GLN A 253 -20.68 -13.35 -4.76
C GLN A 253 -22.02 -12.84 -4.19
N LEU A 254 -21.99 -11.76 -3.41
CA LEU A 254 -23.21 -11.17 -2.87
C LEU A 254 -24.20 -10.76 -3.96
N PHE A 255 -23.72 -10.24 -5.10
CA PHE A 255 -24.56 -9.89 -6.25
C PHE A 255 -25.27 -11.11 -6.87
N ILE A 256 -24.67 -12.29 -6.75
CA ILE A 256 -25.22 -13.53 -7.33
C ILE A 256 -26.24 -14.17 -6.37
N THR A 257 -25.94 -14.20 -5.06
CA THR A 257 -26.71 -14.98 -4.08
C THR A 257 -27.88 -14.23 -3.48
N GLU A 258 -27.63 -12.99 -3.04
CA GLU A 258 -28.59 -12.20 -2.27
C GLU A 258 -29.00 -10.90 -2.95
N GLY A 259 -28.23 -10.46 -3.95
CA GLY A 259 -28.33 -9.16 -4.55
C GLY A 259 -27.70 -8.06 -3.67
N TRP A 260 -27.06 -7.10 -4.29
CA TRP A 260 -26.46 -5.95 -3.62
C TRP A 260 -27.56 -4.99 -3.11
N PRO A 261 -27.57 -4.63 -1.82
CA PRO A 261 -28.60 -3.77 -1.26
C PRO A 261 -28.39 -2.32 -1.69
N VAL A 262 -29.45 -1.66 -2.14
CA VAL A 262 -29.50 -0.24 -2.55
C VAL A 262 -30.71 0.40 -1.89
N ALA A 263 -30.53 1.57 -1.28
CA ALA A 263 -31.66 2.34 -0.73
C ALA A 263 -32.62 2.78 -1.86
N ASN A 264 -33.92 2.73 -1.62
CA ASN A 264 -34.90 3.24 -2.56
C ASN A 264 -35.63 4.50 -2.04
N ASP A 265 -36.28 5.23 -2.94
CA ASP A 265 -36.97 6.50 -2.62
C ASP A 265 -38.12 6.35 -1.60
N ALA A 266 -38.63 5.13 -1.39
CA ALA A 266 -39.67 4.83 -0.43
C ALA A 266 -39.14 4.50 0.98
N GLY A 267 -37.83 4.64 1.22
CA GLY A 267 -37.17 4.31 2.48
C GLY A 267 -36.97 2.80 2.71
N GLY A 268 -37.17 1.98 1.67
CA GLY A 268 -36.88 0.56 1.65
C GLY A 268 -35.52 0.23 1.02
N VAL A 269 -35.29 -1.06 0.78
CA VAL A 269 -34.05 -1.58 0.18
C VAL A 269 -34.42 -2.39 -1.06
N ASP A 270 -33.95 -1.95 -2.22
CA ASP A 270 -33.94 -2.72 -3.46
C ASP A 270 -32.68 -3.59 -3.51
N ARG A 271 -32.69 -4.60 -4.39
CA ARG A 271 -31.56 -5.49 -4.57
C ARG A 271 -31.12 -5.52 -6.04
N VAL A 272 -29.83 -5.32 -6.27
CA VAL A 272 -29.23 -5.41 -7.59
C VAL A 272 -28.48 -6.73 -7.71
N PHE A 273 -28.87 -7.52 -8.70
CA PHE A 273 -28.28 -8.81 -9.01
C PHE A 273 -27.26 -8.70 -10.17
N MET A 274 -26.47 -9.74 -10.35
CA MET A 274 -25.52 -9.87 -11.44
C MET A 274 -25.60 -11.28 -12.02
N GLU A 275 -25.58 -11.39 -13.35
CA GLU A 275 -25.47 -12.69 -14.02
C GLU A 275 -24.10 -13.33 -13.72
N PRO A 276 -24.01 -14.67 -13.60
CA PRO A 276 -22.71 -15.35 -13.47
C PRO A 276 -21.73 -15.05 -14.60
N ASP A 277 -22.24 -14.82 -15.83
CA ASP A 277 -21.42 -14.42 -16.98
C ASP A 277 -20.92 -12.98 -16.88
N ALA A 278 -21.69 -12.08 -16.27
CA ALA A 278 -21.26 -10.73 -15.97
C ALA A 278 -20.16 -10.71 -14.92
N GLN A 279 -20.30 -11.53 -13.87
CA GLN A 279 -19.27 -11.73 -12.85
C GLN A 279 -17.94 -12.18 -13.48
N ARG A 280 -17.99 -13.24 -14.32
CA ARG A 280 -16.81 -13.72 -15.06
C ARG A 280 -16.21 -12.65 -15.95
N ALA A 281 -17.03 -11.90 -16.68
CA ALA A 281 -16.55 -10.83 -17.54
C ALA A 281 -15.81 -9.72 -16.77
N ILE A 282 -16.30 -9.31 -15.60
CA ILE A 282 -15.60 -8.33 -14.74
C ILE A 282 -14.23 -8.88 -14.31
N VAL A 283 -14.17 -10.14 -13.87
CA VAL A 283 -12.92 -10.78 -13.42
C VAL A 283 -11.91 -10.89 -14.56
N ASP A 284 -12.37 -11.31 -15.74
CA ASP A 284 -11.52 -11.41 -16.94
C ASP A 284 -10.95 -10.06 -17.35
N LEU A 285 -11.76 -9.00 -17.33
CA LEU A 285 -11.33 -7.64 -17.68
C LEU A 285 -10.37 -7.05 -16.64
N ALA A 286 -10.56 -7.37 -15.38
CA ALA A 286 -9.73 -6.87 -14.27
C ALA A 286 -8.29 -7.40 -14.28
N ARG A 287 -8.04 -8.56 -14.88
CA ARG A 287 -6.70 -9.17 -14.94
C ARG A 287 -5.98 -9.26 -13.59
N GLY A 288 -6.72 -9.40 -12.49
CA GLY A 288 -6.19 -9.44 -11.13
C GLY A 288 -5.81 -8.08 -10.53
N GLU A 289 -6.06 -6.97 -11.25
CA GLU A 289 -5.73 -5.62 -10.78
C GLU A 289 -6.92 -4.99 -10.02
N PRO A 290 -6.74 -4.60 -8.75
CA PRO A 290 -7.81 -3.99 -7.96
C PRO A 290 -8.43 -2.75 -8.60
N PHE A 291 -7.61 -1.89 -9.21
CA PHE A 291 -8.11 -0.69 -9.91
C PHE A 291 -9.01 -1.07 -11.09
N LEU A 292 -8.57 -2.01 -11.93
CA LEU A 292 -9.34 -2.45 -13.09
C LEU A 292 -10.61 -3.22 -12.68
N PHE A 293 -10.56 -3.95 -11.58
CA PHE A 293 -11.73 -4.61 -11.00
C PHE A 293 -12.81 -3.59 -10.58
N GLN A 294 -12.41 -2.55 -9.85
CA GLN A 294 -13.32 -1.48 -9.47
C GLN A 294 -13.86 -0.73 -10.71
N LEU A 295 -12.98 -0.46 -11.68
CA LEU A 295 -13.36 0.21 -12.93
C LEU A 295 -14.36 -0.59 -13.75
N ALA A 296 -14.12 -1.88 -13.94
CA ALA A 296 -15.04 -2.77 -14.67
C ALA A 296 -16.40 -2.88 -13.96
N GLY A 297 -16.40 -3.00 -12.64
CA GLY A 297 -17.62 -3.04 -11.84
C GLY A 297 -18.42 -1.73 -11.91
N GLU A 298 -17.76 -0.58 -11.78
CA GLU A 298 -18.39 0.74 -11.87
C GLU A 298 -19.02 0.97 -13.24
N ARG A 299 -18.30 0.67 -14.32
CA ARG A 299 -18.80 0.85 -15.69
C ARG A 299 -19.94 -0.11 -16.02
N ALA A 300 -19.89 -1.33 -15.51
CA ALA A 300 -21.02 -2.26 -15.60
C ALA A 300 -22.25 -1.74 -14.84
N TRP A 301 -22.03 -1.12 -13.68
CA TRP A 301 -23.11 -0.49 -12.91
C TRP A 301 -23.75 0.66 -13.66
N TYR A 302 -22.98 1.49 -14.36
CA TYR A 302 -23.46 2.67 -15.12
C TYR A 302 -24.10 2.31 -16.46
N ALA A 303 -23.81 1.12 -17.01
CA ALA A 303 -24.28 0.70 -18.33
C ALA A 303 -25.78 0.34 -18.39
N GLY A 304 -26.51 0.39 -17.28
CA GLY A 304 -27.94 0.12 -17.23
C GLY A 304 -28.58 0.60 -15.94
N THR A 305 -29.90 0.63 -15.92
CA THR A 305 -30.70 1.12 -14.78
C THR A 305 -31.50 0.00 -14.09
N GLU A 306 -31.54 -1.19 -14.70
CA GLU A 306 -32.27 -2.36 -14.20
C GLU A 306 -31.60 -2.93 -12.96
N ASN A 307 -32.35 -3.77 -12.24
CA ASN A 307 -31.85 -4.44 -11.04
C ASN A 307 -31.01 -5.71 -11.35
N LEU A 308 -30.67 -5.94 -12.62
CA LEU A 308 -29.81 -7.02 -13.06
C LEU A 308 -28.65 -6.46 -13.89
N ILE A 309 -27.43 -6.82 -13.55
CA ILE A 309 -26.22 -6.53 -14.33
C ILE A 309 -25.97 -7.73 -15.25
N THR A 310 -26.00 -7.51 -16.55
CA THR A 310 -25.77 -8.53 -17.57
C THR A 310 -24.35 -8.49 -18.11
N ALA A 311 -23.89 -9.60 -18.73
CA ALA A 311 -22.59 -9.65 -19.39
C ALA A 311 -22.45 -8.61 -20.52
N ASP A 312 -23.55 -8.29 -21.22
CA ASP A 312 -23.53 -7.27 -22.29
C ASP A 312 -23.38 -5.86 -21.72
N GLN A 313 -23.97 -5.57 -20.55
CA GLN A 313 -23.75 -4.30 -19.85
C GLN A 313 -22.27 -4.17 -19.39
N VAL A 314 -21.66 -5.24 -18.91
CA VAL A 314 -20.20 -5.24 -18.59
C VAL A 314 -19.37 -4.90 -19.81
N ARG A 315 -19.62 -5.55 -20.95
CA ARG A 315 -18.88 -5.31 -22.20
C ARG A 315 -19.12 -3.89 -22.73
N THR A 316 -20.35 -3.41 -22.64
CA THR A 316 -20.70 -2.05 -23.08
C THR A 316 -20.05 -1.00 -22.21
N GLY A 317 -20.15 -1.10 -20.89
CA GLY A 317 -19.50 -0.19 -19.95
C GLY A 317 -17.98 -0.21 -20.07
N TRP A 318 -17.39 -1.38 -20.34
CA TRP A 318 -15.94 -1.49 -20.52
C TRP A 318 -15.39 -0.75 -21.72
N LYS A 319 -16.16 -0.63 -22.82
CA LYS A 319 -15.74 0.17 -23.99
C LYS A 319 -15.47 1.63 -23.61
N ASP A 320 -16.26 2.19 -22.70
CA ASP A 320 -16.05 3.54 -22.21
C ASP A 320 -14.85 3.65 -21.25
N ALA A 321 -14.45 2.54 -20.62
CA ALA A 321 -13.29 2.44 -19.72
C ALA A 321 -11.98 2.10 -20.43
N ALA A 322 -12.02 1.62 -21.66
CA ALA A 322 -10.86 1.06 -22.35
C ALA A 322 -9.64 2.00 -22.37
N LEU A 323 -9.86 3.30 -22.63
CA LEU A 323 -8.78 4.30 -22.61
C LEU A 323 -8.17 4.49 -21.22
N GLU A 324 -8.98 4.43 -20.18
CA GLU A 324 -8.51 4.56 -18.79
C GLU A 324 -7.72 3.34 -18.37
N ALA A 325 -8.18 2.14 -18.76
CA ALA A 325 -7.46 0.89 -18.54
C ALA A 325 -6.13 0.82 -19.32
N GLU A 326 -6.12 1.27 -20.57
CA GLU A 326 -4.92 1.42 -21.39
C GLU A 326 -3.91 2.35 -20.73
N THR A 327 -4.36 3.55 -20.34
CA THR A 327 -3.54 4.56 -19.66
C THR A 327 -2.96 4.04 -18.34
N HIS A 328 -3.72 3.23 -17.60
CA HIS A 328 -3.25 2.62 -16.36
C HIS A 328 -2.04 1.71 -16.61
N VAL A 329 -2.11 0.83 -17.60
CA VAL A 329 -1.02 -0.08 -17.94
C VAL A 329 0.17 0.66 -18.55
N GLN A 330 -0.07 1.62 -19.43
CA GLN A 330 0.99 2.46 -20.00
C GLN A 330 1.81 3.16 -18.93
N ARG A 331 1.18 3.72 -17.89
CA ARG A 331 1.89 4.34 -16.77
C ARG A 331 2.81 3.37 -16.01
N ILE A 332 2.49 2.08 -15.98
CA ILE A 332 3.37 1.06 -15.40
C ILE A 332 4.59 0.87 -16.29
N LEU A 333 4.37 0.74 -17.60
CA LEU A 333 5.45 0.54 -18.58
C LEU A 333 6.38 1.76 -18.70
N ASP A 334 5.82 2.98 -18.74
CA ASP A 334 6.58 4.24 -18.87
C ASP A 334 7.54 4.50 -17.70
N ARG A 335 7.27 3.93 -16.52
CA ARG A 335 8.16 4.03 -15.35
C ARG A 335 9.31 3.04 -15.36
N LEU A 336 9.28 2.08 -16.27
CA LEU A 336 10.36 1.09 -16.35
C LEU A 336 11.60 1.71 -17.01
N PRO A 337 12.79 1.46 -16.44
CA PRO A 337 14.03 1.78 -17.14
C PRO A 337 14.05 1.17 -18.55
N PRO A 338 14.68 1.83 -19.53
CA PRO A 338 14.65 1.39 -20.93
C PRO A 338 14.98 -0.10 -21.14
N ARG A 339 15.95 -0.63 -20.39
CA ARG A 339 16.34 -2.05 -20.49
C ARG A 339 15.28 -3.00 -19.96
N GLU A 340 14.53 -2.58 -18.93
CA GLU A 340 13.43 -3.37 -18.36
C GLU A 340 12.24 -3.38 -19.32
N HIS A 341 11.92 -2.21 -19.90
CA HIS A 341 10.86 -2.07 -20.89
C HIS A 341 11.13 -2.94 -22.13
N GLN A 342 12.33 -2.81 -22.73
CA GLN A 342 12.74 -3.63 -23.88
C GLN A 342 12.70 -5.13 -23.60
N PHE A 343 13.06 -5.54 -22.36
CA PHE A 343 13.02 -6.94 -21.97
C PHE A 343 11.59 -7.48 -22.00
N ILE A 344 10.63 -6.71 -21.48
CA ILE A 344 9.21 -7.08 -21.43
C ILE A 344 8.62 -7.15 -22.84
N GLU A 345 8.94 -6.19 -23.71
CA GLU A 345 8.50 -6.20 -25.11
C GLU A 345 9.05 -7.42 -25.84
N ALA A 346 10.35 -7.69 -25.74
CA ALA A 346 10.98 -8.86 -26.34
C ALA A 346 10.38 -10.19 -25.83
N MET A 347 10.01 -10.23 -24.55
CA MET A 347 9.33 -11.39 -23.95
C MET A 347 7.89 -11.54 -24.48
N ALA A 348 7.17 -10.44 -24.67
CA ALA A 348 5.78 -10.44 -25.17
C ALA A 348 5.68 -10.92 -26.63
N GLU A 349 6.71 -10.65 -27.44
CA GLU A 349 6.77 -11.11 -28.86
C GLU A 349 7.10 -12.59 -29.01
N LEU A 350 7.48 -13.30 -27.95
CA LEU A 350 7.71 -14.74 -27.94
C LEU A 350 6.44 -15.50 -27.55
N ALA A 351 6.24 -16.67 -28.19
CA ALA A 351 5.21 -17.60 -27.75
C ALA A 351 5.45 -18.00 -26.26
N PRO A 352 4.41 -18.18 -25.43
CA PRO A 352 4.56 -18.44 -24.01
C PRO A 352 5.55 -19.56 -23.65
N GLU A 353 5.58 -20.63 -24.44
CA GLU A 353 6.47 -21.79 -24.30
C GLU A 353 7.92 -21.48 -24.66
N GLU A 354 8.16 -20.46 -25.48
CA GLU A 354 9.49 -20.06 -25.98
C GLU A 354 10.15 -18.99 -25.09
N ARG A 355 9.45 -18.47 -24.10
CA ARG A 355 9.92 -17.38 -23.20
C ARG A 355 11.03 -17.87 -22.27
N SER A 356 12.22 -18.08 -22.84
CA SER A 356 13.44 -18.40 -22.08
C SER A 356 14.38 -17.20 -22.02
N LEU A 357 15.26 -17.14 -21.00
CA LEU A 357 16.26 -16.08 -20.92
C LEU A 357 17.13 -16.02 -22.18
N THR A 358 17.44 -17.18 -22.76
CA THR A 358 18.25 -17.30 -24.00
C THR A 358 17.53 -16.66 -25.19
N ASN A 359 16.26 -17.00 -25.40
CA ASN A 359 15.50 -16.47 -26.54
C ASN A 359 15.25 -14.97 -26.39
N ILE A 360 14.96 -14.51 -25.17
CA ILE A 360 14.79 -13.08 -24.87
C ILE A 360 16.10 -12.31 -25.10
N ALA A 361 17.23 -12.83 -24.61
CA ALA A 361 18.53 -12.20 -24.81
C ALA A 361 18.94 -12.16 -26.32
N GLN A 362 18.64 -13.22 -27.06
CA GLN A 362 18.86 -13.28 -28.50
C GLN A 362 18.01 -12.21 -29.23
N LYS A 363 16.75 -12.10 -28.88
CA LYS A 363 15.83 -11.10 -29.45
C LYS A 363 16.28 -9.66 -29.15
N LEU A 364 16.85 -9.43 -27.98
CA LEU A 364 17.45 -8.16 -27.58
C LEU A 364 18.83 -7.88 -28.22
N GLY A 365 19.38 -8.82 -28.98
CA GLY A 365 20.70 -8.68 -29.63
C GLY A 365 21.88 -8.75 -28.65
N TYR A 366 21.70 -9.34 -27.47
CA TYR A 366 22.79 -9.47 -26.48
C TYR A 366 23.79 -10.57 -26.93
N ALA A 367 25.06 -10.25 -26.79
CA ALA A 367 26.14 -11.19 -27.11
C ALA A 367 26.17 -12.39 -26.15
N LYS A 368 25.76 -12.20 -24.92
CA LYS A 368 25.70 -13.24 -23.89
C LYS A 368 24.34 -13.25 -23.20
N THR A 369 23.77 -14.43 -23.02
CA THR A 369 22.52 -14.63 -22.28
C THR A 369 22.58 -14.05 -20.85
N THR A 370 23.78 -14.12 -20.21
CA THR A 370 24.00 -13.58 -18.86
C THR A 370 23.75 -12.07 -18.73
N ASP A 371 23.86 -11.32 -19.82
CA ASP A 371 23.68 -9.86 -19.82
C ASP A 371 22.22 -9.45 -19.56
N ALA A 372 21.27 -10.32 -19.88
CA ALA A 372 19.83 -10.17 -19.58
C ALA A 372 19.47 -10.56 -18.15
N GLY A 373 20.32 -11.33 -17.47
CA GLY A 373 20.04 -11.90 -16.12
C GLY A 373 19.67 -10.86 -15.06
N PRO A 374 20.45 -9.80 -14.85
CA PRO A 374 20.15 -8.77 -13.86
C PRO A 374 18.83 -8.05 -14.11
N THR A 375 18.49 -7.80 -15.39
CA THR A 375 17.20 -7.19 -15.78
C THR A 375 16.04 -8.13 -15.44
N ALA A 376 16.15 -9.40 -15.82
CA ALA A 376 15.15 -10.42 -15.49
C ALA A 376 14.98 -10.56 -13.98
N GLN A 377 16.07 -10.48 -13.19
CA GLN A 377 15.99 -10.57 -11.75
C GLN A 377 15.24 -9.38 -11.12
N ARG A 378 15.45 -8.16 -11.60
CA ARG A 378 14.72 -6.99 -11.12
C ARG A 378 13.24 -7.05 -11.47
N LEU A 379 12.92 -7.43 -12.70
CA LEU A 379 11.53 -7.60 -13.18
C LEU A 379 10.77 -8.66 -12.38
N ASP A 380 11.45 -9.72 -11.93
CA ASP A 380 10.86 -10.77 -11.09
C ASP A 380 10.77 -10.34 -9.61
N LEU A 381 11.90 -10.02 -8.98
CA LEU A 381 11.94 -9.87 -7.52
C LEU A 381 11.50 -8.50 -7.02
N SER A 382 11.86 -7.41 -7.73
CA SER A 382 11.55 -6.05 -7.31
C SER A 382 10.25 -5.56 -7.93
N ARG A 383 10.07 -5.70 -9.26
CA ARG A 383 8.90 -5.18 -9.97
C ARG A 383 7.69 -6.11 -9.92
N ARG A 384 7.90 -7.41 -9.78
CA ARG A 384 6.83 -8.42 -9.80
C ARG A 384 6.00 -8.42 -11.10
N ILE A 385 6.62 -8.01 -12.21
CA ILE A 385 5.97 -7.98 -13.53
C ILE A 385 6.07 -9.33 -14.22
N ILE A 386 7.21 -10.02 -14.05
CA ILE A 386 7.43 -11.37 -14.57
C ILE A 386 7.76 -12.34 -13.44
N GLN A 387 7.62 -13.62 -13.74
CA GLN A 387 8.12 -14.73 -12.94
C GLN A 387 9.17 -15.48 -13.77
N ARG A 388 10.40 -15.55 -13.26
CA ARG A 388 11.45 -16.35 -13.87
C ARG A 388 11.17 -17.83 -13.71
N GLY A 389 11.38 -18.58 -14.76
CA GLY A 389 11.11 -20.01 -14.80
C GLY A 389 11.56 -20.65 -16.12
N ARG A 390 10.98 -21.77 -16.46
CA ARG A 390 11.14 -22.44 -17.76
C ARG A 390 9.78 -22.97 -18.20
N PRO A 391 9.02 -22.17 -18.98
CA PRO A 391 9.30 -20.83 -19.52
C PRO A 391 9.13 -19.71 -18.48
N TYR A 392 9.56 -18.49 -18.82
CA TYR A 392 9.23 -17.26 -18.10
C TYR A 392 7.75 -16.93 -18.31
N ARG A 393 7.12 -16.33 -17.28
CA ARG A 393 5.71 -15.95 -17.33
C ARG A 393 5.54 -14.49 -16.93
N PHE A 394 4.53 -13.85 -17.44
CA PHE A 394 4.08 -12.59 -16.88
C PHE A 394 3.35 -12.87 -15.56
N GLN A 395 3.72 -12.15 -14.53
CA GLN A 395 3.02 -12.13 -13.24
C GLN A 395 1.97 -11.01 -13.21
N HIS A 396 2.27 -9.91 -13.91
CA HIS A 396 1.34 -8.80 -14.09
C HIS A 396 0.48 -9.06 -15.33
N ARG A 397 -0.69 -9.66 -15.10
CA ARG A 397 -1.57 -10.16 -16.19
C ARG A 397 -2.11 -9.05 -17.10
N ALA A 398 -2.35 -7.83 -16.56
CA ALA A 398 -2.81 -6.71 -17.39
C ALA A 398 -1.71 -6.23 -18.34
N VAL A 399 -0.43 -6.22 -17.91
CA VAL A 399 0.71 -5.92 -18.81
C VAL A 399 0.82 -6.96 -19.90
N GLU A 400 0.70 -8.26 -19.57
CA GLU A 400 0.70 -9.31 -20.59
C GLU A 400 -0.43 -9.10 -21.61
N ALA A 401 -1.67 -8.93 -21.13
CA ALA A 401 -2.83 -8.76 -22.00
C ALA A 401 -2.67 -7.54 -22.93
N TYR A 402 -2.16 -6.44 -22.41
CA TYR A 402 -1.92 -5.21 -23.16
C TYR A 402 -0.89 -5.42 -24.29
N LEU A 403 0.19 -6.15 -24.02
CA LEU A 403 1.28 -6.37 -24.99
C LEU A 403 1.01 -7.50 -25.98
N THR A 404 0.14 -8.48 -25.65
CA THR A 404 -0.02 -9.70 -26.42
C THR A 404 -1.40 -9.90 -27.04
N SER A 405 -2.35 -9.01 -26.77
CA SER A 405 -3.74 -9.12 -27.26
C SER A 405 -4.35 -7.76 -27.58
N ASN A 406 -5.63 -7.76 -27.99
CA ASN A 406 -6.40 -6.52 -28.20
C ASN A 406 -6.98 -5.93 -26.90
N TRP A 407 -6.70 -6.51 -25.74
CA TRP A 407 -7.11 -5.95 -24.48
C TRP A 407 -6.44 -4.56 -24.26
N PRO A 408 -7.13 -3.55 -23.78
CA PRO A 408 -8.48 -3.51 -23.17
C PRO A 408 -9.62 -3.23 -24.15
N ARG A 409 -9.41 -3.22 -25.46
CA ARG A 409 -10.38 -2.87 -26.53
C ARG A 409 -11.29 -4.05 -26.89
#